data_e23d5c0f52177832db5da390302e5918
#
_entry.id   e23d5c0f52177832db5da390302e5918
#
_cell.length_a   1.000
_cell.length_b   1.000
_cell.length_c   1.000
_cell.angle_alpha   90.00
_cell.angle_beta   90.00
_cell.angle_gamma   90.00
#
_symmetry.space_group_name_H-M   'P 1'
#
loop_
_entity.id
_entity.type
_entity.pdbx_description
1 polymer ?
#
loop_
_entity_poly.entity_id
_entity_poly.type
_entity_poly.pdbx_seq_one_letter_code
_entity_poly.pdbx_strand_id
1 'polypeptide(L)'
;MKIMKYIAYLTALLLILGAAYLGNLFFMKPLSIDHYLAKNLIIDYAEAPEGLTYIGIIDRFNWLTNHLSKLSIEDLEDFSDELIKAKERQSLLKSYETTELSKEQQITLKIVLFDLGNQIEQGELFPFHSYPINQIGGLHLNLIEFMTDIHPIRNTSEAEYYIDRLNLFDEVFTATLEILQEQRNNNIFPPEFVFNHVIRQLNEFLNFFYVFKIYWIIY
;
A
#
# COMPACT_ATOMS: atom_id res chain seq x y z
N MET A 1 47.77 -14.74 12.14
CA MET A 1 47.72 -13.26 11.97
C MET A 1 47.53 -12.80 10.53
N LYS A 2 48.27 -13.30 9.53
CA LYS A 2 48.09 -12.90 8.10
C LYS A 2 46.69 -13.25 7.53
N ILE A 3 46.18 -14.49 7.79
CA ILE A 3 44.88 -14.96 7.28
C ILE A 3 43.75 -14.09 7.83
N MET A 4 43.75 -13.71 9.09
CA MET A 4 42.73 -12.81 9.66
C MET A 4 42.69 -11.45 8.99
N LYS A 5 43.87 -10.89 8.61
CA LYS A 5 43.92 -9.63 7.86
C LYS A 5 43.27 -9.76 6.46
N TYR A 6 43.51 -10.87 5.76
CA TYR A 6 42.88 -11.11 4.45
C TYR A 6 41.37 -11.28 4.56
N ILE A 7 40.90 -11.99 5.60
CA ILE A 7 39.46 -12.13 5.87
C ILE A 7 38.87 -10.74 6.15
N ALA A 8 39.52 -9.92 7.01
CA ALA A 8 39.03 -8.57 7.30
C ALA A 8 38.98 -7.66 6.04
N TYR A 9 40.01 -7.74 5.18
CA TYR A 9 39.98 -6.97 3.91
C TYR A 9 38.89 -7.46 2.96
N LEU A 10 38.66 -8.77 2.85
CA LEU A 10 37.60 -9.32 2.03
C LEU A 10 36.22 -8.88 2.56
N THR A 11 36.01 -8.96 3.87
CA THR A 11 34.75 -8.51 4.49
C THR A 11 34.54 -7.01 4.28
N ALA A 12 35.57 -6.19 4.47
CA ALA A 12 35.46 -4.76 4.22
C ALA A 12 35.14 -4.45 2.74
N LEU A 13 35.77 -5.14 1.80
CA LEU A 13 35.49 -5.02 0.37
C LEU A 13 34.03 -5.36 0.05
N LEU A 14 33.52 -6.49 0.60
CA LEU A 14 32.12 -6.90 0.39
C LEU A 14 31.13 -5.89 0.97
N LEU A 15 31.43 -5.31 2.14
CA LEU A 15 30.60 -4.24 2.73
C LEU A 15 30.59 -2.98 1.87
N ILE A 16 31.74 -2.58 1.32
CA ILE A 16 31.84 -1.41 0.42
C ILE A 16 31.05 -1.67 -0.87
N LEU A 17 31.19 -2.84 -1.47
CA LEU A 17 30.43 -3.21 -2.69
C LEU A 17 28.92 -3.26 -2.40
N GLY A 18 28.53 -3.82 -1.27
CA GLY A 18 27.13 -3.84 -0.82
C GLY A 18 26.57 -2.43 -0.60
N ALA A 19 27.34 -1.56 0.07
CA ALA A 19 26.95 -0.17 0.28
C ALA A 19 26.84 0.61 -1.05
N ALA A 20 27.77 0.40 -1.97
CA ALA A 20 27.73 1.01 -3.30
C ALA A 20 26.52 0.53 -4.12
N TYR A 21 26.22 -0.77 -4.05
CA TYR A 21 25.02 -1.34 -4.69
C TYR A 21 23.73 -0.78 -4.11
N LEU A 22 23.59 -0.71 -2.78
CA LEU A 22 22.44 -0.12 -2.12
C LEU A 22 22.33 1.38 -2.43
N GLY A 23 23.45 2.10 -2.45
CA GLY A 23 23.50 3.50 -2.88
C GLY A 23 22.98 3.69 -4.31
N ASN A 24 23.36 2.83 -5.25
CA ASN A 24 22.81 2.86 -6.60
C ASN A 24 21.30 2.54 -6.60
N LEU A 25 20.88 1.50 -5.87
CA LEU A 25 19.48 1.06 -5.85
C LEU A 25 18.52 2.15 -5.33
N PHE A 26 18.92 2.88 -4.28
CA PHE A 26 18.03 3.82 -3.61
C PHE A 26 18.18 5.27 -4.06
N PHE A 27 19.36 5.72 -4.48
CA PHE A 27 19.66 7.12 -4.77
C PHE A 27 19.96 7.42 -6.24
N MET A 28 20.06 6.39 -7.09
CA MET A 28 20.36 6.54 -8.50
C MET A 28 19.39 5.69 -9.35
N LYS A 29 19.58 5.71 -10.67
CA LYS A 29 18.93 4.74 -11.55
C LYS A 29 19.51 3.35 -11.27
N PRO A 30 18.71 2.37 -10.83
CA PRO A 30 19.18 1.01 -10.60
C PRO A 30 19.78 0.39 -11.89
N LEU A 31 20.83 -0.42 -11.73
CA LEU A 31 21.54 -1.04 -12.85
C LEU A 31 20.66 -2.01 -13.66
N SER A 32 19.64 -2.58 -13.03
CA SER A 32 18.70 -3.51 -13.67
C SER A 32 17.26 -3.07 -13.44
N ILE A 33 16.42 -3.23 -14.46
CA ILE A 33 14.98 -3.03 -14.37
C ILE A 33 14.35 -3.94 -13.29
N ASP A 34 14.82 -5.19 -13.17
CA ASP A 34 14.29 -6.13 -12.17
C ASP A 34 14.53 -5.63 -10.75
N HIS A 35 15.74 -5.07 -10.49
CA HIS A 35 16.07 -4.49 -9.20
C HIS A 35 15.22 -3.24 -8.90
N TYR A 36 14.94 -2.44 -9.91
CA TYR A 36 14.06 -1.29 -9.79
C TYR A 36 12.63 -1.71 -9.42
N LEU A 37 12.08 -2.68 -10.15
CA LEU A 37 10.73 -3.18 -9.91
C LEU A 37 10.61 -3.86 -8.54
N ALA A 38 11.59 -4.70 -8.17
CA ALA A 38 11.63 -5.34 -6.85
C ALA A 38 11.71 -4.31 -5.71
N LYS A 39 12.54 -3.27 -5.87
CA LYS A 39 12.61 -2.18 -4.89
C LYS A 39 11.27 -1.48 -4.72
N ASN A 40 10.62 -1.08 -5.81
CA ASN A 40 9.33 -0.39 -5.73
C ASN A 40 8.26 -1.28 -5.10
N LEU A 41 8.19 -2.56 -5.47
CA LEU A 41 7.28 -3.51 -4.83
C LEU A 41 7.49 -3.57 -3.31
N ILE A 42 8.74 -3.65 -2.86
CA ILE A 42 9.07 -3.68 -1.42
C ILE A 42 8.66 -2.36 -0.75
N ILE A 43 8.91 -1.21 -1.39
CA ILE A 43 8.52 0.10 -0.85
C ILE A 43 7.00 0.20 -0.75
N ASP A 44 6.28 -0.11 -1.83
CA ASP A 44 4.82 -0.03 -1.88
C ASP A 44 4.16 -0.90 -0.78
N TYR A 45 4.69 -2.12 -0.55
CA TYR A 45 4.23 -2.95 0.56
C TYR A 45 4.64 -2.43 1.94
N ALA A 46 5.82 -1.82 2.05
CA ALA A 46 6.31 -1.27 3.32
C ALA A 46 5.55 0.00 3.74
N GLU A 47 5.06 0.77 2.78
CA GLU A 47 4.21 1.95 3.01
C GLU A 47 2.77 1.58 3.38
N ALA A 48 2.28 0.38 3.00
CA ALA A 48 0.95 -0.11 3.30
C ALA A 48 0.95 -1.04 4.54
N PRO A 49 0.48 -0.59 5.72
CA PRO A 49 0.41 -1.42 6.93
C PRO A 49 -0.38 -2.71 6.74
N GLU A 50 -1.47 -2.65 5.99
CA GLU A 50 -2.29 -3.81 5.64
C GLU A 50 -1.50 -4.80 4.77
N GLY A 51 -0.73 -4.31 3.79
CA GLY A 51 0.11 -5.13 2.93
C GLY A 51 1.15 -5.92 3.72
N LEU A 52 1.82 -5.28 4.68
CA LEU A 52 2.76 -5.95 5.59
C LEU A 52 2.07 -7.04 6.43
N THR A 53 0.85 -6.76 6.91
CA THR A 53 0.05 -7.73 7.68
C THR A 53 -0.39 -8.90 6.82
N TYR A 54 -0.79 -8.68 5.55
CA TYR A 54 -1.13 -9.74 4.59
C TYR A 54 0.04 -10.70 4.36
N ILE A 55 1.25 -10.16 4.21
CA ILE A 55 2.45 -10.98 4.02
C ILE A 55 2.83 -11.72 5.30
N GLY A 56 2.66 -11.11 6.48
CA GLY A 56 2.88 -11.71 7.79
C GLY A 56 4.34 -12.07 8.13
N ILE A 57 5.29 -11.83 7.21
CA ILE A 57 6.69 -12.25 7.38
C ILE A 57 7.36 -11.48 8.52
N ILE A 58 7.03 -10.20 8.67
CA ILE A 58 7.66 -9.30 9.63
C ILE A 58 6.82 -9.02 10.87
N ASP A 59 5.70 -9.69 11.08
CA ASP A 59 4.84 -9.51 12.26
C ASP A 59 5.63 -9.64 13.57
N ARG A 60 6.58 -10.60 13.63
CA ARG A 60 7.46 -10.80 14.80
C ARG A 60 8.38 -9.60 15.08
N PHE A 61 8.55 -8.74 14.11
CA PHE A 61 9.36 -7.52 14.17
C PHE A 61 8.50 -6.27 14.09
N ASN A 62 7.24 -6.34 14.54
CA ASN A 62 6.31 -5.21 14.54
C ASN A 62 6.89 -3.94 15.17
N TRP A 63 7.80 -4.09 16.13
CA TRP A 63 8.53 -2.97 16.74
C TRP A 63 9.36 -2.13 15.76
N LEU A 64 9.68 -2.65 14.57
CA LEU A 64 10.39 -1.90 13.50
C LEU A 64 9.45 -0.99 12.71
N THR A 65 8.24 -1.44 12.42
CA THR A 65 7.30 -0.79 11.49
C THR A 65 6.03 -0.32 12.17
N ASN A 66 5.68 -0.94 13.29
CA ASN A 66 4.41 -0.75 14.01
C ASN A 66 3.18 -0.98 13.11
N HIS A 67 3.33 -1.83 12.08
CA HIS A 67 2.30 -2.02 11.06
C HIS A 67 1.03 -2.66 11.61
N LEU A 68 1.13 -3.55 12.62
CA LEU A 68 -0.03 -4.25 13.18
C LEU A 68 -1.04 -3.34 13.90
N SER A 69 -0.63 -2.11 14.27
CA SER A 69 -1.49 -1.12 14.93
C SER A 69 -1.88 0.05 14.03
N LYS A 70 -1.57 -0.01 12.73
CA LYS A 70 -1.82 1.07 11.77
C LYS A 70 -2.77 0.64 10.67
N LEU A 71 -3.45 1.61 10.09
CA LEU A 71 -4.21 1.52 8.84
C LEU A 71 -3.72 2.59 7.87
N SER A 72 -3.86 2.33 6.59
CA SER A 72 -3.70 3.34 5.55
C SER A 72 -4.89 4.31 5.63
N ILE A 73 -4.59 5.60 5.57
CA ILE A 73 -5.59 6.66 5.54
C ILE A 73 -5.34 7.41 4.25
N GLU A 74 -6.24 7.23 3.30
CA GLU A 74 -6.17 7.92 2.00
C GLU A 74 -6.89 9.26 2.11
N ASP A 75 -6.24 10.33 1.68
CA ASP A 75 -6.79 11.67 1.65
C ASP A 75 -6.75 12.29 0.23
N LEU A 76 -7.19 13.55 0.11
CA LEU A 76 -7.24 14.22 -1.19
C LEU A 76 -5.86 14.54 -1.78
N GLU A 77 -4.84 14.70 -0.95
CA GLU A 77 -3.46 14.98 -1.40
C GLU A 77 -2.84 13.75 -2.04
N ASP A 78 -3.20 12.56 -1.56
CA ASP A 78 -2.69 11.28 -2.10
C ASP A 78 -2.96 11.12 -3.60
N PHE A 79 -4.10 11.61 -4.11
CA PHE A 79 -4.41 11.54 -5.55
C PHE A 79 -3.39 12.29 -6.40
N SER A 80 -2.95 13.48 -5.95
CA SER A 80 -1.94 14.27 -6.64
C SER A 80 -0.56 13.65 -6.52
N ASP A 81 -0.23 13.14 -5.35
CA ASP A 81 1.06 12.52 -5.05
C ASP A 81 1.24 11.20 -5.82
N GLU A 82 0.20 10.38 -5.88
CA GLU A 82 0.22 9.16 -6.69
C GLU A 82 0.38 9.44 -8.18
N LEU A 83 -0.28 10.48 -8.71
CA LEU A 83 -0.10 10.91 -10.09
C LEU A 83 1.34 11.38 -10.36
N ILE A 84 1.94 12.13 -9.46
CA ILE A 84 3.34 12.56 -9.54
C ILE A 84 4.27 11.34 -9.49
N LYS A 85 4.09 10.45 -8.52
CA LYS A 85 4.85 9.18 -8.39
C LYS A 85 4.75 8.33 -9.66
N ALA A 86 3.55 8.19 -10.23
CA ALA A 86 3.32 7.43 -11.46
C ALA A 86 4.10 8.03 -12.66
N LYS A 87 4.09 9.36 -12.82
CA LYS A 87 4.85 10.06 -13.87
C LYS A 87 6.36 9.90 -13.70
N GLU A 88 6.87 10.00 -12.48
CA GLU A 88 8.28 9.79 -12.18
C GLU A 88 8.70 8.34 -12.46
N ARG A 89 7.91 7.36 -12.02
CA ARG A 89 8.13 5.94 -12.32
C ARG A 89 8.14 5.66 -13.82
N GLN A 90 7.17 6.23 -14.56
CA GLN A 90 7.11 6.09 -16.01
C GLN A 90 8.35 6.67 -16.70
N SER A 91 8.76 7.89 -16.31
CA SER A 91 9.93 8.56 -16.86
C SER A 91 11.21 7.74 -16.64
N LEU A 92 11.40 7.20 -15.45
CA LEU A 92 12.55 6.37 -15.13
C LEU A 92 12.52 5.05 -15.90
N LEU A 93 11.36 4.39 -16.00
CA LEU A 93 11.21 3.13 -16.75
C LEU A 93 11.45 3.33 -18.25
N LYS A 94 11.00 4.42 -18.85
CA LYS A 94 11.34 4.76 -20.25
C LYS A 94 12.85 4.86 -20.49
N SER A 95 13.63 5.25 -19.50
CA SER A 95 15.08 5.30 -19.63
C SER A 95 15.75 3.92 -19.81
N TYR A 96 15.05 2.81 -19.49
CA TYR A 96 15.55 1.46 -19.74
C TYR A 96 15.29 0.98 -21.18
N GLU A 97 14.45 1.64 -21.97
CA GLU A 97 14.20 1.27 -23.38
C GLU A 97 15.47 1.34 -24.25
N THR A 98 16.45 2.13 -23.83
CA THR A 98 17.75 2.30 -24.52
C THR A 98 18.80 1.31 -24.04
N THR A 99 18.50 0.40 -23.13
CA THR A 99 19.43 -0.60 -22.58
C THR A 99 19.20 -1.97 -23.24
N GLU A 100 20.21 -2.83 -23.20
CA GLU A 100 20.05 -4.22 -23.63
C GLU A 100 19.20 -4.98 -22.59
N LEU A 101 17.95 -5.30 -22.97
CA LEU A 101 17.00 -6.02 -22.14
C LEU A 101 16.75 -7.42 -22.71
N SER A 102 16.58 -8.43 -21.83
CA SER A 102 16.06 -9.74 -22.23
C SER A 102 14.65 -9.62 -22.80
N LYS A 103 14.16 -10.66 -23.47
CA LYS A 103 12.78 -10.67 -24.00
C LYS A 103 11.75 -10.54 -22.86
N GLU A 104 11.99 -11.21 -21.75
CA GLU A 104 11.13 -11.15 -20.55
C GLU A 104 11.10 -9.74 -19.98
N GLN A 105 12.27 -9.11 -19.84
CA GLN A 105 12.37 -7.73 -19.36
C GLN A 105 11.69 -6.73 -20.30
N GLN A 106 11.79 -6.93 -21.61
CA GLN A 106 11.09 -6.08 -22.59
C GLN A 106 9.57 -6.21 -22.48
N ILE A 107 9.06 -7.43 -22.27
CA ILE A 107 7.61 -7.67 -22.07
C ILE A 107 7.17 -7.01 -20.76
N THR A 108 7.88 -7.23 -19.66
CA THR A 108 7.59 -6.63 -18.36
C THR A 108 7.58 -5.10 -18.44
N LEU A 109 8.60 -4.52 -19.08
CA LEU A 109 8.67 -3.06 -19.26
C LEU A 109 7.46 -2.51 -20.02
N LYS A 110 7.06 -3.16 -21.11
CA LYS A 110 5.87 -2.75 -21.89
C LYS A 110 4.59 -2.83 -21.07
N ILE A 111 4.40 -3.89 -20.29
CA ILE A 111 3.22 -4.06 -19.43
C ILE A 111 3.17 -2.95 -18.39
N VAL A 112 4.28 -2.72 -17.68
CA VAL A 112 4.32 -1.71 -16.61
C VAL A 112 4.18 -0.30 -17.18
N LEU A 113 4.78 0.02 -18.34
CA LEU A 113 4.61 1.32 -18.99
C LEU A 113 3.18 1.53 -19.50
N PHE A 114 2.51 0.49 -19.98
CA PHE A 114 1.10 0.55 -20.36
C PHE A 114 0.21 0.81 -19.15
N ASP A 115 0.43 0.10 -18.06
CA ASP A 115 -0.33 0.25 -16.82
C ASP A 115 -0.14 1.66 -16.22
N LEU A 116 1.10 2.13 -16.09
CA LEU A 116 1.39 3.50 -15.65
C LEU A 116 0.80 4.56 -16.60
N GLY A 117 0.80 4.29 -17.90
CA GLY A 117 0.16 5.17 -18.88
C GLY A 117 -1.33 5.34 -18.63
N ASN A 118 -2.04 4.23 -18.39
CA ASN A 118 -3.45 4.24 -18.05
C ASN A 118 -3.71 4.95 -16.71
N GLN A 119 -2.88 4.69 -15.70
CA GLN A 119 -2.97 5.31 -14.38
C GLN A 119 -2.81 6.83 -14.45
N ILE A 120 -1.82 7.31 -15.23
CA ILE A 120 -1.58 8.73 -15.47
C ILE A 120 -2.75 9.36 -16.23
N GLU A 121 -3.20 8.75 -17.32
CA GLU A 121 -4.34 9.24 -18.12
C GLU A 121 -5.60 9.31 -17.25
N GLN A 122 -5.87 8.29 -16.46
CA GLN A 122 -7.02 8.27 -15.54
C GLN A 122 -6.90 9.38 -14.49
N GLY A 123 -5.74 9.57 -13.87
CA GLY A 123 -5.52 10.63 -12.88
C GLY A 123 -5.64 12.04 -13.46
N GLU A 124 -5.25 12.24 -14.72
CA GLU A 124 -5.34 13.54 -15.40
C GLU A 124 -6.75 13.86 -15.93
N LEU A 125 -7.42 12.88 -16.53
CA LEU A 125 -8.71 13.11 -17.20
C LEU A 125 -9.90 12.87 -16.28
N PHE A 126 -9.75 12.00 -15.30
CA PHE A 126 -10.83 11.55 -14.42
C PHE A 126 -10.40 11.57 -12.94
N PRO A 127 -9.93 12.70 -12.41
CA PRO A 127 -9.57 12.80 -11.00
C PRO A 127 -10.78 12.45 -10.14
N PHE A 128 -10.57 11.79 -9.04
CA PHE A 128 -11.60 11.36 -8.09
C PHE A 128 -12.63 10.36 -8.61
N HIS A 129 -12.40 9.67 -9.73
CA HIS A 129 -13.30 8.61 -10.23
C HIS A 129 -13.07 7.23 -9.59
N SER A 130 -12.26 7.14 -8.53
CA SER A 130 -12.27 5.98 -7.65
C SER A 130 -13.51 6.07 -6.74
N TYR A 131 -14.19 4.95 -6.53
CA TYR A 131 -15.33 4.91 -5.59
C TYR A 131 -14.90 4.17 -4.32
N PRO A 132 -14.38 4.91 -3.30
CA PRO A 132 -13.86 4.28 -2.07
C PRO A 132 -14.96 3.52 -1.32
N ILE A 133 -16.21 3.96 -1.46
CA ILE A 133 -17.39 3.26 -0.95
C ILE A 133 -18.20 2.74 -2.12
N ASN A 134 -18.21 1.42 -2.31
CA ASN A 134 -18.96 0.75 -3.37
C ASN A 134 -19.44 -0.63 -2.91
N GLN A 135 -20.38 -1.24 -3.63
CA GLN A 135 -21.06 -2.47 -3.22
C GLN A 135 -20.25 -3.76 -3.39
N ILE A 136 -19.09 -3.73 -4.07
CA ILE A 136 -18.31 -4.93 -4.39
C ILE A 136 -17.06 -5.05 -3.53
N GLY A 137 -16.28 -3.97 -3.39
CA GLY A 137 -15.00 -3.93 -2.69
C GLY A 137 -14.76 -2.58 -2.04
N GLY A 138 -15.84 -1.93 -1.55
CA GLY A 138 -15.71 -0.67 -0.84
C GLY A 138 -14.96 -0.81 0.49
N LEU A 139 -14.34 0.27 0.93
CA LEU A 139 -13.54 0.34 2.15
C LEU A 139 -14.22 -0.32 3.36
N HIS A 140 -15.52 -0.08 3.55
CA HIS A 140 -16.30 -0.64 4.66
C HIS A 140 -16.37 -2.18 4.63
N LEU A 141 -16.31 -2.81 3.46
CA LEU A 141 -16.25 -4.26 3.31
C LEU A 141 -14.83 -4.77 3.55
N ASN A 142 -13.85 -4.12 2.91
CA ASN A 142 -12.45 -4.49 3.02
C ASN A 142 -11.93 -4.38 4.47
N LEU A 143 -12.36 -3.36 5.22
CA LEU A 143 -11.98 -3.23 6.64
C LEU A 143 -12.55 -4.38 7.50
N ILE A 144 -13.80 -4.81 7.26
CA ILE A 144 -14.35 -5.97 7.97
C ILE A 144 -13.53 -7.21 7.67
N GLU A 145 -13.36 -7.54 6.38
CA GLU A 145 -12.61 -8.73 5.94
C GLU A 145 -11.18 -8.70 6.50
N PHE A 146 -10.51 -7.56 6.38
CA PHE A 146 -9.15 -7.39 6.89
C PHE A 146 -9.07 -7.63 8.41
N MET A 147 -9.98 -7.06 9.18
CA MET A 147 -9.98 -7.19 10.64
C MET A 147 -10.42 -8.57 11.12
N THR A 148 -11.31 -9.25 10.38
CA THR A 148 -11.82 -10.58 10.78
C THR A 148 -10.93 -11.72 10.31
N ASP A 149 -10.38 -11.62 9.10
CA ASP A 149 -9.76 -12.77 8.44
C ASP A 149 -8.23 -12.65 8.33
N ILE A 150 -7.70 -11.41 8.34
CA ILE A 150 -6.27 -11.16 8.08
C ILE A 150 -5.52 -10.72 9.32
N HIS A 151 -6.09 -9.81 10.14
CA HIS A 151 -5.40 -9.32 11.32
C HIS A 151 -5.14 -10.47 12.32
N PRO A 152 -3.88 -10.76 12.70
CA PRO A 152 -3.57 -11.86 13.60
C PRO A 152 -3.89 -11.51 15.05
N ILE A 153 -4.52 -12.44 15.79
CA ILE A 153 -4.72 -12.36 17.24
C ILE A 153 -4.17 -13.65 17.87
N ARG A 154 -2.86 -13.76 17.96
CA ARG A 154 -2.15 -14.94 18.50
C ARG A 154 -1.72 -14.76 19.97
N ASN A 155 -1.73 -13.53 20.46
CA ASN A 155 -1.30 -13.14 21.82
C ASN A 155 -1.93 -11.81 22.23
N THR A 156 -1.74 -11.40 23.50
CA THR A 156 -2.33 -10.17 24.07
C THR A 156 -1.90 -8.90 23.33
N SER A 157 -0.64 -8.80 22.93
CA SER A 157 -0.15 -7.61 22.23
C SER A 157 -0.82 -7.46 20.85
N GLU A 158 -1.06 -8.55 20.14
CA GLU A 158 -1.77 -8.51 18.87
C GLU A 158 -3.26 -8.14 19.05
N ALA A 159 -3.87 -8.56 20.17
CA ALA A 159 -5.21 -8.10 20.53
C ALA A 159 -5.24 -6.58 20.86
N GLU A 160 -4.20 -6.04 21.49
CA GLU A 160 -4.05 -4.61 21.69
C GLU A 160 -3.90 -3.87 20.35
N TYR A 161 -3.07 -4.36 19.44
CA TYR A 161 -2.93 -3.79 18.09
C TYR A 161 -4.23 -3.84 17.29
N TYR A 162 -5.03 -4.89 17.48
CA TYR A 162 -6.37 -4.98 16.88
C TYR A 162 -7.27 -3.83 17.35
N ILE A 163 -7.26 -3.54 18.66
CA ILE A 163 -8.02 -2.43 19.25
C ILE A 163 -7.48 -1.08 18.74
N ASP A 164 -6.17 -0.92 18.63
CA ASP A 164 -5.55 0.29 18.07
C ASP A 164 -6.07 0.55 16.66
N ARG A 165 -6.14 -0.47 15.80
CA ARG A 165 -6.71 -0.36 14.45
C ARG A 165 -8.19 0.01 14.44
N LEU A 166 -8.98 -0.59 15.34
CA LEU A 166 -10.40 -0.21 15.46
C LEU A 166 -10.58 1.27 15.83
N ASN A 167 -9.68 1.82 16.64
CA ASN A 167 -9.70 3.23 17.01
C ASN A 167 -9.33 4.17 15.85
N LEU A 168 -8.68 3.69 14.81
CA LEU A 168 -8.37 4.45 13.59
C LEU A 168 -9.54 4.52 12.61
N PHE A 169 -10.61 3.75 12.79
CA PHE A 169 -11.74 3.74 11.85
C PHE A 169 -12.41 5.10 11.70
N ASP A 170 -12.49 5.87 12.79
CA ASP A 170 -13.03 7.24 12.73
C ASP A 170 -12.21 8.13 11.78
N GLU A 171 -10.90 8.06 11.86
CA GLU A 171 -9.98 8.81 11.02
C GLU A 171 -10.06 8.36 9.55
N VAL A 172 -10.07 7.05 9.30
CA VAL A 172 -10.20 6.47 7.95
C VAL A 172 -11.52 6.88 7.29
N PHE A 173 -12.65 6.78 8.01
CA PHE A 173 -13.95 7.18 7.48
C PHE A 173 -14.10 8.69 7.32
N THR A 174 -13.44 9.48 8.17
CA THR A 174 -13.43 10.95 8.04
C THR A 174 -12.72 11.37 6.76
N ALA A 175 -11.52 10.84 6.49
CA ALA A 175 -10.79 11.10 5.26
C ALA A 175 -11.60 10.63 4.03
N THR A 176 -12.19 9.43 4.09
CA THR A 176 -13.07 8.93 3.04
C THR A 176 -14.26 9.85 2.78
N LEU A 177 -14.87 10.43 3.83
CA LEU A 177 -15.98 11.38 3.68
C LEU A 177 -15.55 12.64 2.95
N GLU A 178 -14.34 13.14 3.18
CA GLU A 178 -13.79 14.29 2.46
C GLU A 178 -13.64 13.99 0.95
N ILE A 179 -13.17 12.80 0.60
CA ILE A 179 -13.12 12.34 -0.80
C ILE A 179 -14.52 12.29 -1.42
N LEU A 180 -15.51 11.73 -0.72
CA LEU A 180 -16.88 11.66 -1.21
C LEU A 180 -17.51 13.06 -1.37
N GLN A 181 -17.17 14.01 -0.50
CA GLN A 181 -17.61 15.41 -0.62
C GLN A 181 -17.00 16.07 -1.86
N GLU A 182 -15.71 15.83 -2.12
CA GLU A 182 -15.05 16.35 -3.31
C GLU A 182 -15.62 15.74 -4.59
N GLN A 183 -15.88 14.43 -4.61
CA GLN A 183 -16.63 13.77 -5.70
C GLN A 183 -17.97 14.44 -5.95
N ARG A 184 -18.74 14.70 -4.89
CA ARG A 184 -20.02 15.39 -4.97
C ARG A 184 -19.87 16.79 -5.56
N ASN A 185 -18.86 17.56 -5.14
CA ASN A 185 -18.58 18.91 -5.66
C ASN A 185 -18.29 18.90 -7.16
N ASN A 186 -17.69 17.82 -7.65
CA ASN A 186 -17.36 17.60 -9.06
C ASN A 186 -18.47 16.88 -9.83
N ASN A 187 -19.66 16.65 -9.25
CA ASN A 187 -20.78 15.89 -9.83
C ASN A 187 -20.40 14.44 -10.21
N ILE A 188 -19.50 13.82 -9.45
CA ILE A 188 -19.11 12.43 -9.61
C ILE A 188 -19.96 11.58 -8.67
N PHE A 189 -20.78 10.71 -9.22
CA PHE A 189 -21.67 9.85 -8.44
C PHE A 189 -21.63 8.44 -8.99
N PRO A 190 -21.68 7.43 -8.11
CA PRO A 190 -21.91 6.06 -8.54
C PRO A 190 -23.34 5.93 -9.12
N PRO A 191 -23.61 4.91 -9.93
CA PRO A 191 -24.97 4.61 -10.41
C PRO A 191 -25.97 4.47 -9.26
N GLU A 192 -27.22 4.91 -9.47
CA GLU A 192 -28.26 4.96 -8.42
C GLU A 192 -28.46 3.62 -7.68
N PHE A 193 -28.41 2.50 -8.40
CA PHE A 193 -28.59 1.17 -7.79
C PHE A 193 -27.55 0.84 -6.74
N VAL A 194 -26.37 1.44 -6.80
CA VAL A 194 -25.27 1.23 -5.85
C VAL A 194 -25.64 1.74 -4.45
N PHE A 195 -26.33 2.89 -4.37
CA PHE A 195 -26.65 3.54 -3.09
C PHE A 195 -27.43 2.63 -2.14
N ASN A 196 -28.44 1.94 -2.63
CA ASN A 196 -29.27 1.05 -1.81
C ASN A 196 -28.48 -0.12 -1.23
N HIS A 197 -27.55 -0.67 -2.04
CA HIS A 197 -26.69 -1.76 -1.58
C HIS A 197 -25.69 -1.26 -0.55
N VAL A 198 -25.03 -0.13 -0.80
CA VAL A 198 -24.04 0.47 0.10
C VAL A 198 -24.69 0.87 1.43
N ILE A 199 -25.85 1.53 1.43
CA ILE A 199 -26.56 1.91 2.65
C ILE A 199 -26.88 0.68 3.51
N ARG A 200 -27.33 -0.41 2.89
CA ARG A 200 -27.59 -1.66 3.61
C ARG A 200 -26.30 -2.22 4.22
N GLN A 201 -25.21 -2.30 3.45
CA GLN A 201 -23.90 -2.79 3.91
C GLN A 201 -23.34 -1.95 5.05
N LEU A 202 -23.46 -0.61 4.96
CA LEU A 202 -23.04 0.28 6.05
C LEU A 202 -23.89 0.08 7.33
N ASN A 203 -25.19 -0.15 7.20
CA ASN A 203 -26.04 -0.48 8.36
C ASN A 203 -25.66 -1.86 8.96
N GLU A 204 -25.33 -2.85 8.15
CA GLU A 204 -24.84 -4.15 8.61
C GLU A 204 -23.48 -4.00 9.32
N PHE A 205 -22.57 -3.18 8.77
CA PHE A 205 -21.30 -2.81 9.39
C PHE A 205 -21.48 -2.20 10.77
N LEU A 206 -22.35 -1.18 10.91
CA LEU A 206 -22.63 -0.52 12.18
C LEU A 206 -23.22 -1.51 13.21
N ASN A 207 -24.13 -2.39 12.79
CA ASN A 207 -24.70 -3.40 13.66
C ASN A 207 -23.66 -4.43 14.12
N PHE A 208 -22.73 -4.83 13.26
CA PHE A 208 -21.63 -5.71 13.62
C PHE A 208 -20.76 -5.12 14.72
N PHE A 209 -20.32 -3.87 14.57
CA PHE A 209 -19.53 -3.18 15.60
C PHE A 209 -20.29 -2.94 16.90
N TYR A 210 -21.60 -2.65 16.82
CA TYR A 210 -22.44 -2.49 18.01
C TYR A 210 -22.51 -3.78 18.84
N VAL A 211 -22.70 -4.93 18.18
CA VAL A 211 -22.72 -6.24 18.83
C VAL A 211 -21.33 -6.57 19.41
N PHE A 212 -20.26 -6.31 18.68
CA PHE A 212 -18.89 -6.57 19.14
C PHE A 212 -18.54 -5.74 20.39
N LYS A 213 -18.90 -4.45 20.39
CA LYS A 213 -18.69 -3.57 21.53
C LYS A 213 -19.47 -4.02 22.78
N ILE A 214 -20.70 -4.54 22.60
CA ILE A 214 -21.49 -5.09 23.70
C ILE A 214 -20.83 -6.36 24.27
N TYR A 215 -20.32 -7.25 23.42
CA TYR A 215 -19.65 -8.47 23.88
C TYR A 215 -18.42 -8.17 24.76
N TRP A 216 -17.60 -7.20 24.38
CA TRP A 216 -16.39 -6.79 25.13
C TRP A 216 -16.70 -6.01 26.41
N ILE A 217 -17.88 -5.43 26.57
CA ILE A 217 -18.30 -4.73 27.79
C ILE A 217 -18.88 -5.71 28.82
N ILE A 218 -19.42 -6.86 28.36
CA ILE A 218 -20.14 -7.80 29.21
C ILE A 218 -19.23 -8.95 29.69
N TYR A 219 -18.13 -9.27 29.02
CA TYR A 219 -17.16 -10.33 29.36
C TYR A 219 -15.75 -9.78 29.55
#